data_c18c670d8beb489d0a80e0bff1573839
#
_entry.id   c18c670d8beb489d0a80e0bff1573839
#
_cell.length_a   1.000
_cell.length_b   1.000
_cell.length_c   1.000
_cell.angle_alpha   90.00
_cell.angle_beta   90.00
_cell.angle_gamma   90.00
#
_symmetry.space_group_name_H-M   'P 1'
#
loop_
_entity.id
_entity.type
_entity.pdbx_description
1 polymer ?
#
loop_
_entity_poly.entity_id
_entity_poly.type
_entity_poly.pdbx_seq_one_letter_code
_entity_poly.pdbx_strand_id
1 'polypeptide(L)'
;TVGVTPYTTVGAAFAAINAGTHTGAITVNINANTTEPVTAVLNSSGTGAANYTSVLVTPTANVTVTGSIVGAIIKLNGADQVTIDGNNQLTISNTSTSLDAVVVWLASASTSDGATENHILNTTILGSGTTMGSTNTYAGVISSSGTNIRGAADAANKSNEFAYLKIKSCYIGIGLWGVPGNEEANMIDTCTIGSGIVAEKIHYQGIMISNQTDVVVRRNIINGIDGNIASNTNTIAGIEVVGTITNGEIFKNRISDIYNGNLSRYASFGIALENTNGASGLKVYNNFIWNVRAVGESFIPSFVSDNGHGIGINSGGGYNIWNNSISMAQNQDNGANSSCIFVSSGVGTGLNIRNNISVARNVIEDTN
;
A
#
# COMPACT_ATOMS: atom_id res chain seq x y z
N THR A 1 12.10 11.94 25.17
CA THR A 1 12.21 10.47 25.10
C THR A 1 10.87 9.83 25.38
N VAL A 2 10.60 8.69 24.76
CA VAL A 2 9.36 7.91 24.86
C VAL A 2 9.66 6.51 25.39
N GLY A 3 8.71 5.92 26.12
CA GLY A 3 8.87 4.64 26.80
C GLY A 3 9.47 4.75 28.20
N VAL A 4 9.87 5.96 28.60
CA VAL A 4 10.37 6.34 29.92
C VAL A 4 9.87 7.75 30.24
N THR A 5 10.06 8.22 31.48
CA THR A 5 9.75 9.63 31.80
C THR A 5 10.56 10.59 30.91
N PRO A 6 9.98 11.73 30.43
CA PRO A 6 8.64 12.22 30.78
C PRO A 6 7.49 11.63 29.97
N TYR A 7 7.72 10.90 28.87
CA TYR A 7 6.65 10.40 27.99
C TYR A 7 6.61 8.88 27.96
N THR A 8 5.55 8.28 28.41
CA THR A 8 5.38 6.81 28.43
C THR A 8 4.88 6.26 27.08
N THR A 9 4.36 7.11 26.20
CA THR A 9 3.81 6.74 24.88
C THR A 9 4.22 7.75 23.81
N VAL A 10 4.18 7.37 22.55
CA VAL A 10 4.35 8.29 21.41
C VAL A 10 3.26 9.35 21.41
N GLY A 11 2.00 8.94 21.71
CA GLY A 11 0.87 9.85 21.84
C GLY A 11 1.08 10.95 22.88
N ALA A 12 1.68 10.63 24.02
CA ALA A 12 1.99 11.63 25.04
C ALA A 12 3.07 12.64 24.55
N ALA A 13 4.08 12.16 23.83
CA ALA A 13 5.08 13.06 23.21
C ALA A 13 4.46 13.96 22.14
N PHE A 14 3.63 13.41 21.26
CA PHE A 14 2.93 14.20 20.24
C PHE A 14 1.95 15.21 20.85
N ALA A 15 1.24 14.85 21.92
CA ALA A 15 0.39 15.80 22.64
C ALA A 15 1.18 16.99 23.20
N ALA A 16 2.41 16.77 23.70
CA ALA A 16 3.28 17.85 24.17
C ALA A 16 3.79 18.74 23.01
N ILE A 17 4.07 18.15 21.85
CA ILE A 17 4.41 18.92 20.62
C ILE A 17 3.21 19.76 20.18
N ASN A 18 2.02 19.16 20.10
CA ASN A 18 0.78 19.85 19.72
C ASN A 18 0.42 20.99 20.70
N ALA A 19 0.81 20.86 21.97
CA ALA A 19 0.63 21.90 22.99
C ALA A 19 1.72 22.99 22.97
N GLY A 20 2.68 22.92 22.04
CA GLY A 20 3.78 23.88 21.95
C GLY A 20 4.83 23.75 23.06
N THR A 21 4.84 22.65 23.82
CA THR A 21 5.87 22.40 24.84
C THR A 21 7.25 22.21 24.22
N HIS A 22 7.29 21.65 23.02
CA HIS A 22 8.50 21.49 22.20
C HIS A 22 8.29 22.21 20.87
N THR A 23 9.29 22.97 20.43
CA THR A 23 9.24 23.80 19.22
C THR A 23 10.51 23.64 18.37
N GLY A 24 10.44 24.08 17.12
CA GLY A 24 11.57 24.03 16.18
C GLY A 24 11.83 22.62 15.65
N ALA A 25 13.09 22.24 15.50
CA ALA A 25 13.49 20.89 15.11
C ALA A 25 13.46 19.95 16.32
N ILE A 26 12.59 18.93 16.25
CA ILE A 26 12.30 18.05 17.40
C ILE A 26 12.76 16.64 17.10
N THR A 27 13.43 16.00 18.04
CA THR A 27 13.72 14.56 17.99
C THR A 27 12.96 13.82 19.08
N VAL A 28 12.15 12.84 18.69
CA VAL A 28 11.41 11.91 19.56
C VAL A 28 12.15 10.57 19.58
N ASN A 29 12.96 10.36 20.61
CA ASN A 29 13.69 9.10 20.81
C ASN A 29 12.79 8.07 21.51
N ILE A 30 12.61 6.88 20.92
CA ILE A 30 11.86 5.76 21.52
C ILE A 30 12.85 4.82 22.18
N ASN A 31 12.87 4.80 23.52
CA ASN A 31 13.86 4.08 24.30
C ASN A 31 13.38 2.71 24.82
N ALA A 32 12.08 2.47 24.82
CA ALA A 32 11.48 1.21 25.27
C ALA A 32 10.17 0.93 24.53
N ASN A 33 9.69 -0.31 24.63
CA ASN A 33 8.38 -0.71 24.12
C ASN A 33 7.27 0.15 24.72
N THR A 34 6.30 0.55 23.90
CA THR A 34 5.13 1.30 24.32
C THR A 34 3.84 0.64 23.87
N THR A 35 2.77 0.87 24.63
CA THR A 35 1.42 0.51 24.25
C THR A 35 0.59 1.78 24.18
N GLU A 36 0.17 2.14 22.97
CA GLU A 36 -0.66 3.30 22.74
C GLU A 36 -2.12 2.97 23.10
N PRO A 37 -2.72 3.69 24.05
CA PRO A 37 -4.13 3.45 24.41
C PRO A 37 -5.12 4.05 23.40
N VAL A 38 -4.68 5.03 22.64
CA VAL A 38 -5.41 5.74 21.58
C VAL A 38 -4.44 6.13 20.47
N THR A 39 -4.96 6.55 19.32
CA THR A 39 -4.13 7.06 18.21
C THR A 39 -3.18 8.18 18.67
N ALA A 40 -1.89 7.99 18.41
CA ALA A 40 -0.88 9.04 18.57
C ALA A 40 -1.02 10.03 17.39
N VAL A 41 -1.60 11.20 17.64
CA VAL A 41 -1.87 12.22 16.61
C VAL A 41 -0.84 13.35 16.70
N LEU A 42 -0.15 13.60 15.59
CA LEU A 42 0.64 14.80 15.38
C LEU A 42 -0.10 15.71 14.40
N ASN A 43 -0.44 16.92 14.84
CA ASN A 43 -1.09 17.93 14.00
C ASN A 43 -0.06 18.74 13.21
N SER A 44 -0.51 19.41 12.14
CA SER A 44 0.34 20.34 11.38
C SER A 44 0.91 21.44 12.26
N SER A 45 2.14 21.84 11.99
CA SER A 45 2.77 23.01 12.61
C SER A 45 1.96 24.29 12.26
N GLY A 46 1.69 25.13 13.24
CA GLY A 46 0.79 26.27 13.10
C GLY A 46 -0.66 25.98 13.47
N THR A 47 -1.04 24.75 13.71
CA THR A 47 -2.38 24.38 14.21
C THR A 47 -2.40 24.45 15.73
N GLY A 48 -3.24 25.33 16.29
CA GLY A 48 -3.27 25.57 17.74
C GLY A 48 -1.94 26.11 18.24
N ALA A 49 -1.31 25.41 19.18
CA ALA A 49 -0.01 25.79 19.74
C ALA A 49 1.16 25.00 19.13
N ALA A 50 0.93 24.08 18.24
CA ALA A 50 1.98 23.32 17.56
C ALA A 50 2.90 24.25 16.76
N ASN A 51 4.20 24.20 17.00
CA ASN A 51 5.18 25.06 16.34
C ASN A 51 6.53 24.35 16.18
N TYR A 52 6.61 23.47 15.20
CA TYR A 52 7.84 22.75 14.85
C TYR A 52 8.24 23.02 13.40
N THR A 53 9.51 22.91 13.11
CA THR A 53 10.06 22.96 11.74
C THR A 53 10.27 21.58 11.15
N SER A 54 10.50 20.59 12.00
CA SER A 54 10.58 19.18 11.64
C SER A 54 10.43 18.28 12.87
N VAL A 55 10.00 17.06 12.68
CA VAL A 55 9.93 16.05 13.75
C VAL A 55 10.61 14.75 13.26
N LEU A 56 11.65 14.32 13.97
CA LEU A 56 12.28 13.02 13.77
C LEU A 56 11.83 12.06 14.89
N VAL A 57 11.20 10.96 14.51
CA VAL A 57 10.86 9.86 15.43
C VAL A 57 11.82 8.71 15.15
N THR A 58 12.61 8.28 16.13
CA THR A 58 13.62 7.25 15.91
C THR A 58 13.83 6.40 17.17
N PRO A 59 14.09 5.09 17.06
CA PRO A 59 14.39 4.24 18.19
C PRO A 59 15.87 4.36 18.63
N THR A 60 16.13 4.10 19.90
CA THR A 60 17.50 3.98 20.42
C THR A 60 17.91 2.52 20.65
N ALA A 61 16.98 1.58 20.49
CA ALA A 61 17.17 0.14 20.62
C ALA A 61 16.07 -0.58 19.80
N ASN A 62 16.08 -1.90 19.79
CA ASN A 62 14.96 -2.68 19.23
C ASN A 62 13.71 -2.47 20.10
N VAL A 63 12.72 -1.78 19.55
CA VAL A 63 11.49 -1.43 20.27
C VAL A 63 10.25 -1.65 19.42
N THR A 64 9.13 -1.84 20.12
CA THR A 64 7.80 -1.96 19.51
C THR A 64 6.88 -0.88 20.08
N VAL A 65 6.24 -0.14 19.18
CA VAL A 65 5.09 0.74 19.45
C VAL A 65 3.85 -0.02 19.02
N THR A 66 3.01 -0.42 19.97
CA THR A 66 1.85 -1.26 19.69
C THR A 66 0.56 -0.66 20.23
N GLY A 67 -0.58 -1.18 19.78
CA GLY A 67 -1.91 -0.88 20.31
C GLY A 67 -2.97 -1.75 19.64
N SER A 68 -4.18 -1.73 20.21
CA SER A 68 -5.37 -2.34 19.59
C SER A 68 -6.39 -1.22 19.33
N ILE A 69 -6.19 -0.49 18.24
CA ILE A 69 -6.87 0.80 18.00
C ILE A 69 -7.72 0.70 16.74
N VAL A 70 -9.02 1.03 16.85
CA VAL A 70 -9.86 1.36 15.69
C VAL A 70 -9.47 2.77 15.25
N GLY A 71 -8.73 2.87 14.15
CA GLY A 71 -7.98 4.04 13.72
C GLY A 71 -6.51 3.68 13.54
N ALA A 72 -5.61 4.62 13.71
CA ALA A 72 -4.17 4.42 13.51
C ALA A 72 -3.41 4.29 14.84
N ILE A 73 -2.27 3.59 14.82
CA ILE A 73 -1.29 3.73 15.91
C ILE A 73 -0.68 5.13 15.85
N ILE A 74 -0.22 5.55 14.66
CA ILE A 74 0.33 6.90 14.43
C ILE A 74 -0.50 7.57 13.32
N LYS A 75 -0.96 8.79 13.57
CA LYS A 75 -1.62 9.65 12.60
C LYS A 75 -0.86 10.97 12.43
N LEU A 76 -0.43 11.24 11.22
CA LEU A 76 0.09 12.53 10.79
C LEU A 76 -1.09 13.35 10.23
N ASN A 77 -1.67 14.23 11.02
CA ASN A 77 -2.89 14.96 10.72
C ASN A 77 -2.55 16.33 10.13
N GLY A 78 -2.35 16.40 8.83
CA GLY A 78 -1.81 17.56 8.14
C GLY A 78 -0.34 17.87 8.52
N ALA A 79 0.32 16.97 9.22
CA ALA A 79 1.68 17.19 9.68
C ALA A 79 2.68 17.08 8.53
N ASP A 80 3.59 18.04 8.46
CA ASP A 80 4.61 18.17 7.42
C ASP A 80 6.02 17.96 7.98
N GLN A 81 6.94 17.54 7.11
CA GLN A 81 8.36 17.37 7.44
C GLN A 81 8.61 16.45 8.65
N VAL A 82 7.80 15.39 8.74
CA VAL A 82 7.95 14.37 9.77
C VAL A 82 8.71 13.18 9.20
N THR A 83 9.79 12.80 9.86
CA THR A 83 10.53 11.59 9.55
C THR A 83 10.30 10.56 10.66
N ILE A 84 9.73 9.41 10.31
CA ILE A 84 9.74 8.22 11.17
C ILE A 84 10.82 7.29 10.60
N ASP A 85 12.01 7.31 11.18
CA ASP A 85 13.10 6.44 10.80
C ASP A 85 13.31 5.36 11.85
N GLY A 86 12.84 4.17 11.52
CA GLY A 86 12.93 3.02 12.41
C GLY A 86 14.33 2.43 12.55
N ASN A 87 15.31 2.88 11.75
CA ASN A 87 16.68 2.38 11.76
C ASN A 87 16.77 0.82 11.76
N ASN A 88 15.78 0.15 11.17
CA ASN A 88 15.55 -1.30 11.22
C ASN A 88 15.38 -1.89 12.66
N GLN A 89 15.09 -1.05 13.63
CA GLN A 89 14.93 -1.41 15.04
C GLN A 89 13.52 -1.10 15.59
N LEU A 90 12.69 -0.37 14.82
CA LEU A 90 11.33 -0.03 15.21
C LEU A 90 10.34 -0.98 14.56
N THR A 91 9.44 -1.52 15.37
CA THR A 91 8.19 -2.14 14.91
C THR A 91 7.02 -1.28 15.36
N ILE A 92 6.13 -0.90 14.43
CA ILE A 92 4.83 -0.29 14.74
C ILE A 92 3.75 -1.32 14.45
N SER A 93 2.89 -1.63 15.43
CA SER A 93 1.94 -2.72 15.31
C SER A 93 0.54 -2.33 15.78
N ASN A 94 -0.46 -2.54 14.92
CA ASN A 94 -1.87 -2.45 15.31
C ASN A 94 -2.48 -3.85 15.37
N THR A 95 -2.86 -4.29 16.56
CA THR A 95 -3.46 -5.61 16.78
C THR A 95 -4.98 -5.62 16.65
N SER A 96 -5.60 -4.49 16.30
CA SER A 96 -7.03 -4.40 16.06
C SER A 96 -7.42 -5.13 14.76
N THR A 97 -8.45 -5.95 14.84
CA THR A 97 -9.03 -6.67 13.70
C THR A 97 -10.13 -5.89 12.97
N SER A 98 -10.31 -4.62 13.29
CA SER A 98 -11.29 -3.76 12.64
C SER A 98 -10.84 -3.38 11.24
N LEU A 99 -11.77 -3.33 10.28
CA LEU A 99 -11.54 -2.78 8.95
C LEU A 99 -11.30 -1.26 8.94
N ASP A 100 -11.49 -0.58 10.06
CA ASP A 100 -11.16 0.83 10.24
C ASP A 100 -9.88 1.01 11.06
N ALA A 101 -9.07 -0.05 11.19
CA ALA A 101 -7.76 -0.01 11.82
C ALA A 101 -6.65 0.04 10.76
N VAL A 102 -5.66 0.89 10.99
CA VAL A 102 -4.43 1.00 10.19
C VAL A 102 -3.24 1.14 11.12
N VAL A 103 -2.03 0.97 10.62
CA VAL A 103 -0.85 1.13 11.47
C VAL A 103 -0.35 2.57 11.42
N VAL A 104 -0.08 3.11 10.24
CA VAL A 104 0.33 4.51 10.05
C VAL A 104 -0.62 5.20 9.07
N TRP A 105 -1.08 6.38 9.43
CA TRP A 105 -2.04 7.17 8.65
C TRP A 105 -1.51 8.58 8.39
N LEU A 106 -1.24 8.90 7.13
CA LEU A 106 -1.03 10.27 6.65
C LEU A 106 -2.40 10.82 6.25
N ALA A 107 -2.88 11.81 6.96
CA ALA A 107 -4.24 12.31 6.85
C ALA A 107 -4.25 13.80 6.51
N SER A 108 -5.06 14.23 5.55
CA SER A 108 -5.33 15.66 5.39
C SER A 108 -6.12 16.17 6.57
N ALA A 109 -5.67 17.23 7.21
CA ALA A 109 -6.37 17.83 8.37
C ALA A 109 -7.60 18.64 7.95
N SER A 110 -7.62 19.14 6.72
CA SER A 110 -8.73 19.89 6.14
C SER A 110 -8.64 19.86 4.61
N THR A 111 -9.54 20.55 3.91
CA THR A 111 -9.52 20.71 2.44
C THR A 111 -8.36 21.56 1.90
N SER A 112 -7.54 22.15 2.76
CA SER A 112 -6.39 22.96 2.41
C SER A 112 -5.11 22.59 3.14
N ASP A 113 -5.13 21.54 3.98
CA ASP A 113 -4.03 21.14 4.85
C ASP A 113 -3.82 19.62 4.72
N GLY A 114 -2.93 19.23 3.85
CA GLY A 114 -2.51 17.84 3.62
C GLY A 114 -1.22 17.50 4.37
N ALA A 115 -0.97 16.24 4.62
CA ALA A 115 0.27 15.75 5.20
C ALA A 115 1.36 15.67 4.11
N THR A 116 2.36 16.55 4.15
CA THR A 116 3.33 16.70 3.07
C THR A 116 4.79 16.56 3.52
N GLU A 117 5.66 16.15 2.58
CA GLU A 117 7.12 16.03 2.82
C GLU A 117 7.47 15.12 4.01
N ASN A 118 6.69 14.06 4.21
CA ASN A 118 6.93 13.11 5.28
C ASN A 118 7.71 11.89 4.78
N HIS A 119 8.52 11.32 5.64
CA HIS A 119 9.34 10.15 5.36
C HIS A 119 9.06 9.04 6.38
N ILE A 120 8.61 7.88 5.92
CA ILE A 120 8.44 6.68 6.76
C ILE A 120 9.46 5.66 6.28
N LEU A 121 10.50 5.44 7.09
CA LEU A 121 11.71 4.75 6.66
C LEU A 121 12.10 3.60 7.60
N ASN A 122 12.75 2.56 7.06
CA ASN A 122 13.47 1.54 7.83
C ASN A 122 12.66 0.92 8.99
N THR A 123 11.35 0.77 8.83
CA THR A 123 10.41 0.40 9.90
C THR A 123 9.67 -0.89 9.55
N THR A 124 9.46 -1.76 10.54
CA THR A 124 8.54 -2.90 10.41
C THR A 124 7.13 -2.43 10.77
N ILE A 125 6.20 -2.63 9.84
CA ILE A 125 4.78 -2.28 9.95
C ILE A 125 3.98 -3.57 10.04
N LEU A 126 3.30 -3.80 11.16
CA LEU A 126 2.63 -5.05 11.44
C LEU A 126 1.15 -4.83 11.76
N GLY A 127 0.29 -5.43 10.96
CA GLY A 127 -1.16 -5.51 11.23
C GLY A 127 -1.52 -6.72 12.10
N SER A 128 -2.81 -6.96 12.25
CA SER A 128 -3.39 -8.01 13.11
C SER A 128 -3.59 -9.36 12.42
N GLY A 129 -3.37 -9.45 11.12
CA GLY A 129 -3.73 -10.62 10.33
C GLY A 129 -2.93 -11.85 10.69
N THR A 130 -3.50 -12.77 11.46
CA THR A 130 -2.92 -14.08 11.74
C THR A 130 -3.60 -15.21 10.98
N THR A 131 -4.78 -14.95 10.41
CA THR A 131 -5.58 -15.91 9.64
C THR A 131 -6.30 -15.21 8.51
N MET A 132 -6.54 -15.92 7.42
CA MET A 132 -7.39 -15.47 6.32
C MET A 132 -8.84 -15.39 6.79
N GLY A 133 -9.23 -14.26 7.35
CA GLY A 133 -10.57 -14.00 7.86
C GLY A 133 -11.10 -12.65 7.40
N SER A 134 -12.38 -12.41 7.60
CA SER A 134 -13.06 -11.19 7.20
C SER A 134 -12.72 -9.96 8.06
N THR A 135 -11.81 -10.08 9.03
CA THR A 135 -11.52 -9.03 10.01
C THR A 135 -10.02 -8.97 10.29
N ASN A 136 -9.36 -7.98 9.70
CA ASN A 136 -7.92 -7.71 9.88
C ASN A 136 -7.69 -6.20 9.83
N THR A 137 -6.53 -5.75 10.30
CA THR A 137 -6.06 -4.37 10.08
C THR A 137 -6.15 -4.02 8.59
N TYR A 138 -6.82 -2.91 8.26
CA TYR A 138 -7.13 -2.55 6.87
C TYR A 138 -5.87 -2.24 6.07
N ALA A 139 -4.97 -1.42 6.61
CA ALA A 139 -3.73 -1.11 5.91
C ALA A 139 -2.52 -1.00 6.84
N GLY A 140 -1.35 -1.32 6.30
CA GLY A 140 -0.09 -1.03 6.97
C GLY A 140 0.17 0.48 7.01
N VAL A 141 0.23 1.09 5.83
CA VAL A 141 0.35 2.56 5.70
C VAL A 141 -0.76 3.04 4.78
N ILE A 142 -1.40 4.15 5.15
CA ILE A 142 -2.39 4.79 4.29
C ILE A 142 -2.22 6.30 4.25
N SER A 143 -2.40 6.87 3.06
CA SER A 143 -2.55 8.30 2.82
C SER A 143 -3.98 8.55 2.33
N SER A 144 -4.78 9.33 3.08
CA SER A 144 -6.22 9.48 2.81
C SER A 144 -6.83 10.70 3.47
N SER A 145 -8.18 10.81 3.45
CA SER A 145 -8.96 11.82 4.16
C SER A 145 -8.65 11.87 5.67
N GLY A 146 -8.83 13.02 6.27
CA GLY A 146 -8.64 13.21 7.71
C GLY A 146 -9.66 12.50 8.59
N THR A 147 -10.80 12.16 8.05
CA THR A 147 -11.92 11.57 8.78
C THR A 147 -12.33 10.18 8.30
N ASN A 148 -11.90 9.80 7.10
CA ASN A 148 -12.25 8.52 6.49
C ASN A 148 -11.00 7.83 5.94
N ILE A 149 -10.57 6.79 6.63
CA ILE A 149 -9.39 5.99 6.25
C ILE A 149 -9.48 5.47 4.80
N ARG A 150 -10.70 5.19 4.31
CA ARG A 150 -10.95 4.66 2.96
C ARG A 150 -11.43 5.73 1.97
N GLY A 151 -11.41 6.98 2.36
CA GLY A 151 -11.80 8.11 1.52
C GLY A 151 -10.59 8.74 0.83
N ALA A 152 -10.84 9.33 -0.34
CA ALA A 152 -9.84 10.19 -0.96
C ALA A 152 -9.41 11.31 -0.01
N ALA A 153 -8.17 11.73 -0.08
CA ALA A 153 -7.66 12.85 0.72
C ALA A 153 -8.51 14.11 0.50
N ASP A 154 -8.66 14.91 1.54
CA ASP A 154 -9.43 16.17 1.48
C ASP A 154 -8.57 17.31 0.91
N ALA A 155 -7.25 17.25 1.16
CA ALA A 155 -6.20 18.06 0.55
C ALA A 155 -5.04 17.15 0.14
N ALA A 156 -4.17 17.61 -0.74
CA ALA A 156 -3.06 16.82 -1.25
C ALA A 156 -2.08 16.41 -0.15
N ASN A 157 -1.97 15.09 0.08
CA ASN A 157 -0.92 14.48 0.89
C ASN A 157 0.25 14.12 -0.06
N LYS A 158 1.15 15.04 -0.31
CA LYS A 158 2.13 14.96 -1.40
C LYS A 158 3.58 14.95 -0.95
N SER A 159 4.46 14.57 -1.88
CA SER A 159 5.92 14.54 -1.64
C SER A 159 6.30 13.66 -0.44
N ASN A 160 5.51 12.62 -0.16
CA ASN A 160 5.81 11.69 0.92
C ASN A 160 6.62 10.50 0.39
N GLU A 161 7.54 10.01 1.22
CA GLU A 161 8.38 8.87 0.92
C GLU A 161 8.11 7.71 1.89
N PHE A 162 7.89 6.54 1.33
CA PHE A 162 7.75 5.27 2.04
C PHE A 162 8.87 4.35 1.56
N ALA A 163 9.93 4.18 2.36
CA ALA A 163 11.09 3.44 1.89
C ALA A 163 11.65 2.46 2.93
N TYR A 164 12.17 1.32 2.43
CA TYR A 164 12.78 0.28 3.28
C TYR A 164 11.84 -0.28 4.35
N LEU A 165 10.53 -0.24 4.11
CA LEU A 165 9.53 -0.77 5.02
C LEU A 165 9.42 -2.29 4.89
N LYS A 166 9.10 -2.96 6.00
CA LYS A 166 8.71 -4.37 6.04
C LYS A 166 7.25 -4.44 6.50
N ILE A 167 6.31 -4.67 5.58
CA ILE A 167 4.88 -4.57 5.85
C ILE A 167 4.24 -5.96 5.78
N LYS A 168 3.47 -6.32 6.82
CA LYS A 168 2.90 -7.65 6.98
C LYS A 168 1.51 -7.61 7.61
N SER A 169 0.71 -8.66 7.35
CA SER A 169 -0.48 -9.00 8.14
C SER A 169 -1.59 -7.93 8.10
N CYS A 170 -1.91 -7.42 6.92
CA CYS A 170 -3.00 -6.46 6.71
C CYS A 170 -3.71 -6.71 5.37
N TYR A 171 -4.81 -6.00 5.09
CA TYR A 171 -5.47 -6.10 3.79
C TYR A 171 -4.69 -5.41 2.69
N ILE A 172 -4.23 -4.19 2.93
CA ILE A 172 -3.44 -3.39 2.00
C ILE A 172 -2.08 -3.10 2.64
N GLY A 173 -0.99 -3.34 1.90
CA GLY A 173 0.34 -2.98 2.40
C GLY A 173 0.50 -1.46 2.51
N ILE A 174 0.46 -0.77 1.37
CA ILE A 174 0.50 0.70 1.28
C ILE A 174 -0.65 1.17 0.38
N GLY A 175 -1.49 2.08 0.89
CA GLY A 175 -2.57 2.72 0.14
C GLY A 175 -2.35 4.23 0.01
N LEU A 176 -2.37 4.75 -1.23
CA LEU A 176 -2.33 6.19 -1.51
C LEU A 176 -3.65 6.60 -2.17
N TRP A 177 -4.49 7.30 -1.44
CA TRP A 177 -5.82 7.73 -1.85
C TRP A 177 -5.86 9.24 -2.00
N GLY A 178 -5.34 9.74 -3.11
CA GLY A 178 -5.15 11.15 -3.37
C GLY A 178 -6.39 11.90 -3.83
N VAL A 179 -6.27 13.21 -3.86
CA VAL A 179 -7.25 14.12 -4.47
C VAL A 179 -7.04 14.11 -5.98
N PRO A 180 -8.08 13.90 -6.82
CA PRO A 180 -7.92 13.92 -8.27
C PRO A 180 -7.22 15.19 -8.77
N GLY A 181 -6.07 15.01 -9.44
CA GLY A 181 -5.30 16.10 -10.05
C GLY A 181 -4.42 16.94 -9.11
N ASN A 182 -4.38 16.65 -7.82
CA ASN A 182 -3.63 17.46 -6.85
C ASN A 182 -2.59 16.69 -6.02
N GLU A 183 -2.61 15.38 -6.04
CA GLU A 183 -1.66 14.56 -5.27
C GLU A 183 -0.39 14.35 -6.09
N GLU A 184 0.76 14.78 -5.60
CA GLU A 184 1.99 14.82 -6.40
C GLU A 184 3.19 14.17 -5.71
N ALA A 185 4.05 13.56 -6.54
CA ALA A 185 5.41 13.14 -6.21
C ALA A 185 5.55 12.23 -4.98
N ASN A 186 4.54 11.42 -4.65
CA ASN A 186 4.67 10.40 -3.62
C ASN A 186 5.55 9.25 -4.12
N MET A 187 6.38 8.69 -3.23
CA MET A 187 7.32 7.64 -3.58
C MET A 187 7.21 6.42 -2.66
N ILE A 188 7.14 5.23 -3.27
CA ILE A 188 7.22 3.93 -2.57
C ILE A 188 8.44 3.18 -3.09
N ASP A 189 9.47 3.04 -2.26
CA ASP A 189 10.79 2.59 -2.70
C ASP A 189 11.38 1.50 -1.80
N THR A 190 11.89 0.45 -2.39
CA THR A 190 12.67 -0.60 -1.70
C THR A 190 11.96 -1.22 -0.48
N CYS A 191 10.63 -1.28 -0.50
CA CYS A 191 9.83 -1.93 0.55
C CYS A 191 9.72 -3.44 0.31
N THR A 192 9.57 -4.20 1.39
CA THR A 192 9.18 -5.62 1.38
C THR A 192 7.77 -5.73 1.92
N ILE A 193 6.83 -6.18 1.09
CA ILE A 193 5.40 -6.19 1.39
C ILE A 193 4.87 -7.62 1.29
N GLY A 194 4.34 -8.13 2.39
CA GLY A 194 3.93 -9.52 2.55
C GLY A 194 5.12 -10.48 2.66
N SER A 195 4.82 -11.77 2.72
CA SER A 195 5.82 -12.86 2.70
C SER A 195 5.16 -14.20 2.35
N GLY A 196 5.97 -15.24 2.12
CA GLY A 196 5.48 -16.61 1.94
C GLY A 196 4.89 -17.24 3.23
N ILE A 197 5.05 -16.61 4.40
CA ILE A 197 4.52 -17.11 5.67
C ILE A 197 3.06 -16.73 5.79
N VAL A 198 2.16 -17.67 6.05
CA VAL A 198 0.70 -17.47 6.07
C VAL A 198 0.29 -16.31 6.99
N ALA A 199 0.85 -16.23 8.19
CA ALA A 199 0.53 -15.17 9.16
C ALA A 199 1.04 -13.77 8.77
N GLU A 200 1.88 -13.67 7.74
CA GLU A 200 2.50 -12.42 7.30
C GLU A 200 1.97 -11.92 5.95
N LYS A 201 1.01 -12.64 5.37
CA LYS A 201 0.45 -12.31 4.06
C LYS A 201 -0.34 -11.00 4.07
N ILE A 202 -0.44 -10.41 2.91
CA ILE A 202 -1.35 -9.32 2.59
C ILE A 202 -2.59 -9.93 1.90
N HIS A 203 -3.78 -9.35 2.09
CA HIS A 203 -5.00 -10.03 1.66
C HIS A 203 -5.66 -9.45 0.41
N TYR A 204 -5.38 -8.20 0.04
CA TYR A 204 -5.95 -7.59 -1.17
C TYR A 204 -4.87 -7.06 -2.10
N GLN A 205 -4.20 -5.99 -1.72
CA GLN A 205 -3.18 -5.34 -2.54
C GLN A 205 -1.88 -5.16 -1.75
N GLY A 206 -0.77 -5.46 -2.39
CA GLY A 206 0.53 -5.05 -1.85
C GLY A 206 0.63 -3.54 -1.79
N ILE A 207 0.38 -2.90 -2.92
CA ILE A 207 0.33 -1.44 -3.07
C ILE A 207 -0.93 -1.07 -3.85
N MET A 208 -1.69 -0.09 -3.36
CA MET A 208 -2.81 0.53 -4.05
C MET A 208 -2.56 2.01 -4.21
N ILE A 209 -2.65 2.52 -5.44
CA ILE A 209 -2.49 3.95 -5.75
C ILE A 209 -3.72 4.48 -6.48
N SER A 210 -4.25 5.59 -5.98
CA SER A 210 -5.44 6.24 -6.54
C SER A 210 -5.23 7.75 -6.59
N ASN A 211 -5.57 8.38 -7.72
CA ASN A 211 -5.51 9.83 -7.91
C ASN A 211 -4.12 10.41 -7.61
N GLN A 212 -3.10 9.99 -8.36
CA GLN A 212 -1.71 10.42 -8.16
C GLN A 212 -1.14 11.04 -9.43
N THR A 213 -0.33 12.07 -9.27
CA THR A 213 0.50 12.67 -10.32
C THR A 213 1.98 12.45 -9.98
N ASP A 214 2.79 12.07 -10.96
CA ASP A 214 4.24 11.84 -10.82
C ASP A 214 4.63 10.84 -9.70
N VAL A 215 3.71 9.93 -9.35
CA VAL A 215 3.98 8.90 -8.34
C VAL A 215 5.05 7.92 -8.80
N VAL A 216 5.93 7.54 -7.90
CA VAL A 216 7.01 6.58 -8.16
C VAL A 216 6.88 5.35 -7.28
N VAL A 217 6.73 4.17 -7.90
CA VAL A 217 6.70 2.87 -7.21
C VAL A 217 7.85 2.01 -7.75
N ARG A 218 8.92 1.83 -6.97
CA ARG A 218 10.11 1.19 -7.50
C ARG A 218 10.85 0.31 -6.50
N ARG A 219 11.56 -0.70 -7.02
CA ARG A 219 12.48 -1.59 -6.29
C ARG A 219 11.83 -2.36 -5.14
N ASN A 220 10.50 -2.44 -5.11
CA ASN A 220 9.78 -3.14 -4.06
C ASN A 220 9.80 -4.66 -4.30
N ILE A 221 9.79 -5.42 -3.22
CA ILE A 221 9.55 -6.85 -3.20
C ILE A 221 8.15 -7.07 -2.64
N ILE A 222 7.23 -7.53 -3.48
CA ILE A 222 5.83 -7.79 -3.14
C ILE A 222 5.60 -9.28 -3.29
N ASN A 223 5.27 -9.95 -2.18
CA ASN A 223 5.18 -11.39 -2.15
C ASN A 223 4.10 -11.85 -1.17
N GLY A 224 3.37 -12.92 -1.51
CA GLY A 224 2.38 -13.48 -0.59
C GLY A 224 1.14 -12.61 -0.43
N ILE A 225 0.58 -12.15 -1.56
CA ILE A 225 -0.77 -11.57 -1.58
C ILE A 225 -1.77 -12.70 -1.73
N ASP A 226 -2.70 -12.85 -0.77
CA ASP A 226 -3.61 -13.98 -0.72
C ASP A 226 -5.05 -13.53 -0.45
N GLY A 227 -5.85 -13.49 -1.50
CA GLY A 227 -7.26 -13.06 -1.49
C GLY A 227 -8.26 -14.16 -1.10
N ASN A 228 -7.83 -15.23 -0.43
CA ASN A 228 -8.71 -16.34 -0.07
C ASN A 228 -9.70 -15.98 1.06
N ILE A 229 -10.53 -14.99 0.80
CA ILE A 229 -11.62 -14.56 1.68
C ILE A 229 -12.93 -14.85 0.94
N ALA A 230 -13.79 -15.67 1.54
CA ALA A 230 -15.10 -15.99 0.97
C ALA A 230 -15.88 -14.70 0.67
N SER A 231 -16.46 -14.58 -0.52
CA SER A 231 -17.24 -13.45 -1.01
C SER A 231 -16.49 -12.12 -1.22
N ASN A 232 -15.17 -12.13 -1.44
CA ASN A 232 -14.43 -10.94 -1.76
C ASN A 232 -14.62 -10.54 -3.24
N THR A 233 -15.02 -9.30 -3.49
CA THR A 233 -15.16 -8.70 -4.83
C THR A 233 -14.05 -7.68 -5.13
N ASN A 234 -13.07 -7.54 -4.24
CA ASN A 234 -11.97 -6.61 -4.45
C ASN A 234 -10.93 -7.20 -5.41
N THR A 235 -10.25 -6.34 -6.14
CA THR A 235 -9.10 -6.71 -6.95
C THR A 235 -7.98 -7.26 -6.07
N ILE A 236 -7.46 -8.42 -6.43
CA ILE A 236 -6.30 -9.02 -5.77
C ILE A 236 -5.09 -8.74 -6.65
N ALA A 237 -4.17 -7.92 -6.16
CA ALA A 237 -3.03 -7.49 -6.96
C ALA A 237 -1.75 -7.27 -6.13
N GLY A 238 -0.61 -7.47 -6.77
CA GLY A 238 0.66 -6.97 -6.22
C GLY A 238 0.65 -5.45 -6.15
N ILE A 239 0.35 -4.80 -7.28
CA ILE A 239 0.15 -3.35 -7.38
C ILE A 239 -1.17 -3.09 -8.12
N GLU A 240 -2.04 -2.28 -7.52
CA GLU A 240 -3.28 -1.81 -8.13
C GLU A 240 -3.23 -0.30 -8.39
N VAL A 241 -3.65 0.09 -9.58
CA VAL A 241 -3.73 1.48 -10.04
C VAL A 241 -5.17 1.80 -10.36
N VAL A 242 -5.81 2.69 -9.59
CA VAL A 242 -7.20 3.10 -9.79
C VAL A 242 -7.33 4.63 -9.87
N GLY A 243 -8.50 5.11 -10.24
CA GLY A 243 -8.78 6.54 -10.31
C GLY A 243 -7.95 7.25 -11.38
N THR A 244 -7.54 8.48 -11.15
CA THR A 244 -6.79 9.29 -12.11
C THR A 244 -5.30 9.28 -11.79
N ILE A 245 -4.50 8.64 -12.65
CA ILE A 245 -3.04 8.67 -12.54
C ILE A 245 -2.46 9.42 -13.74
N THR A 246 -1.52 10.31 -13.48
CA THR A 246 -0.83 11.08 -14.52
C THR A 246 0.69 10.99 -14.32
N ASN A 247 1.43 10.67 -15.38
CA ASN A 247 2.90 10.60 -15.45
C ASN A 247 3.59 9.70 -14.42
N GLY A 248 2.89 8.79 -13.77
CA GLY A 248 3.49 7.89 -12.76
C GLY A 248 4.49 6.90 -13.36
N GLU A 249 5.32 6.32 -12.49
CA GLU A 249 6.31 5.31 -12.87
C GLU A 249 6.27 4.10 -11.91
N ILE A 250 6.11 2.89 -12.47
CA ILE A 250 6.15 1.61 -11.74
C ILE A 250 7.29 0.77 -12.34
N PHE A 251 8.42 0.64 -11.62
CA PHE A 251 9.58 -0.01 -12.22
C PHE A 251 10.51 -0.70 -11.24
N LYS A 252 11.22 -1.71 -11.75
CA LYS A 252 12.19 -2.53 -10.99
C LYS A 252 11.58 -3.20 -9.76
N ASN A 253 10.27 -3.43 -9.74
CA ASN A 253 9.61 -4.18 -8.69
C ASN A 253 9.72 -5.69 -8.98
N ARG A 254 9.77 -6.49 -7.91
CA ARG A 254 9.68 -7.94 -7.93
C ARG A 254 8.36 -8.34 -7.30
N ILE A 255 7.47 -8.92 -8.10
CA ILE A 255 6.09 -9.22 -7.70
C ILE A 255 5.85 -10.70 -7.90
N SER A 256 5.48 -11.40 -6.82
CA SER A 256 5.26 -12.84 -6.89
C SER A 256 4.26 -13.35 -5.87
N ASP A 257 3.82 -14.59 -6.09
CA ASP A 257 2.97 -15.31 -5.17
C ASP A 257 1.68 -14.53 -4.86
N ILE A 258 1.04 -14.08 -5.94
CA ILE A 258 -0.26 -13.42 -5.90
C ILE A 258 -1.33 -14.46 -6.16
N TYR A 259 -2.23 -14.66 -5.20
CA TYR A 259 -3.24 -15.70 -5.28
C TYR A 259 -4.63 -15.19 -4.90
N ASN A 260 -5.60 -15.43 -5.77
CA ASN A 260 -7.01 -15.27 -5.46
C ASN A 260 -7.69 -16.66 -5.35
N GLY A 261 -7.75 -17.17 -4.12
CA GLY A 261 -8.44 -18.41 -3.80
C GLY A 261 -9.94 -18.26 -3.57
N ASN A 262 -10.51 -17.10 -3.86
CA ASN A 262 -11.89 -16.78 -3.61
C ASN A 262 -12.83 -17.50 -4.58
N LEU A 263 -13.86 -18.15 -4.05
CA LEU A 263 -14.90 -18.82 -4.83
C LEU A 263 -15.83 -17.86 -5.59
N SER A 264 -15.72 -16.55 -5.39
CA SER A 264 -16.39 -15.53 -6.21
C SER A 264 -15.78 -15.39 -7.61
N ARG A 265 -14.65 -16.07 -7.88
CA ARG A 265 -14.11 -16.34 -9.20
C ARG A 265 -13.57 -15.13 -9.95
N TYR A 266 -13.04 -14.16 -9.24
CA TYR A 266 -12.32 -13.02 -9.81
C TYR A 266 -10.85 -13.35 -10.10
N ALA A 267 -10.29 -12.71 -11.09
CA ALA A 267 -8.88 -12.81 -11.44
C ALA A 267 -7.96 -12.27 -10.32
N SER A 268 -6.68 -12.57 -10.46
CA SER A 268 -5.60 -11.90 -9.71
C SER A 268 -4.60 -11.28 -10.69
N PHE A 269 -3.88 -10.27 -10.23
CA PHE A 269 -2.96 -9.52 -11.06
C PHE A 269 -1.60 -9.32 -10.36
N GLY A 270 -0.53 -9.44 -11.13
CA GLY A 270 0.75 -8.89 -10.67
C GLY A 270 0.67 -7.37 -10.57
N ILE A 271 0.23 -6.72 -11.67
CA ILE A 271 -0.09 -5.28 -11.71
C ILE A 271 -1.45 -5.13 -12.38
N ALA A 272 -2.41 -4.49 -11.71
CA ALA A 272 -3.73 -4.14 -12.24
C ALA A 272 -3.78 -2.64 -12.58
N LEU A 273 -4.13 -2.31 -13.83
CA LEU A 273 -4.24 -0.95 -14.33
C LEU A 273 -5.71 -0.63 -14.61
N GLU A 274 -6.31 0.15 -13.72
CA GLU A 274 -7.73 0.53 -13.73
C GLU A 274 -7.90 2.06 -13.69
N ASN A 275 -7.00 2.76 -14.36
CA ASN A 275 -7.00 4.22 -14.41
C ASN A 275 -8.24 4.74 -15.13
N THR A 276 -8.80 5.84 -14.67
CA THR A 276 -9.92 6.53 -15.34
C THR A 276 -9.45 7.53 -16.41
N ASN A 277 -8.15 7.86 -16.43
CA ASN A 277 -7.56 8.76 -17.41
C ASN A 277 -7.19 8.01 -18.70
N GLY A 278 -7.75 8.43 -19.84
CA GLY A 278 -7.44 7.85 -21.16
C GLY A 278 -6.06 8.21 -21.72
N ALA A 279 -5.33 9.15 -21.10
CA ALA A 279 -4.02 9.63 -21.53
C ALA A 279 -3.06 9.77 -20.34
N SER A 280 -2.94 8.73 -19.51
CA SER A 280 -2.27 8.80 -18.22
C SER A 280 -0.77 9.10 -18.30
N GLY A 281 -0.09 8.66 -19.35
CA GLY A 281 1.38 8.73 -19.41
C GLY A 281 2.11 7.78 -18.44
N LEU A 282 1.37 6.92 -17.72
CA LEU A 282 1.93 5.98 -16.77
C LEU A 282 2.92 5.03 -17.46
N LYS A 283 4.08 4.88 -16.86
CA LYS A 283 5.15 4.01 -17.33
C LYS A 283 5.29 2.79 -16.41
N VAL A 284 5.23 1.59 -16.99
CA VAL A 284 5.40 0.31 -16.28
C VAL A 284 6.54 -0.45 -16.94
N TYR A 285 7.71 -0.52 -16.28
CA TYR A 285 8.89 -1.04 -16.96
C TYR A 285 9.91 -1.71 -16.01
N ASN A 286 10.68 -2.64 -16.57
CA ASN A 286 11.71 -3.37 -15.83
C ASN A 286 11.19 -4.09 -14.58
N ASN A 287 9.91 -4.44 -14.51
CA ASN A 287 9.38 -5.24 -13.42
C ASN A 287 9.59 -6.72 -13.70
N PHE A 288 9.73 -7.50 -12.64
CA PHE A 288 9.77 -8.96 -12.70
C PHE A 288 8.54 -9.52 -11.97
N ILE A 289 7.68 -10.24 -12.71
CA ILE A 289 6.38 -10.72 -12.24
C ILE A 289 6.30 -12.23 -12.48
N TRP A 290 5.94 -13.01 -11.43
CA TRP A 290 5.78 -14.45 -11.58
C TRP A 290 4.81 -15.02 -10.53
N ASN A 291 4.33 -16.24 -10.75
CA ASN A 291 3.45 -16.96 -9.85
C ASN A 291 2.21 -16.15 -9.44
N VAL A 292 1.47 -15.69 -10.45
CA VAL A 292 0.17 -15.02 -10.29
C VAL A 292 -0.92 -16.01 -10.70
N ARG A 293 -1.84 -16.35 -9.80
CA ARG A 293 -2.88 -17.35 -10.04
C ARG A 293 -4.18 -17.05 -9.31
N ALA A 294 -5.28 -17.58 -9.83
CA ALA A 294 -6.59 -17.50 -9.20
C ALA A 294 -7.34 -18.81 -9.38
N VAL A 295 -8.38 -19.03 -8.58
CA VAL A 295 -9.32 -20.12 -8.80
C VAL A 295 -10.08 -19.92 -10.10
N GLY A 296 -10.40 -18.69 -10.46
CA GLY A 296 -11.04 -18.31 -11.72
C GLY A 296 -12.42 -18.95 -11.94
N GLU A 297 -13.03 -18.67 -13.08
CA GLU A 297 -14.27 -19.30 -13.52
C GLU A 297 -14.13 -19.95 -14.89
N SER A 298 -14.51 -21.21 -15.00
CA SER A 298 -14.43 -21.96 -16.26
C SER A 298 -15.68 -21.81 -17.16
N PHE A 299 -16.71 -21.09 -16.76
CA PHE A 299 -18.05 -21.32 -17.30
C PHE A 299 -18.77 -20.16 -18.00
N ILE A 300 -18.29 -18.93 -17.96
CA ILE A 300 -19.01 -17.81 -18.59
C ILE A 300 -18.14 -17.09 -19.62
N PRO A 301 -18.41 -17.26 -20.94
CA PRO A 301 -17.64 -16.61 -22.01
C PRO A 301 -17.69 -15.07 -22.00
N SER A 302 -18.52 -14.47 -21.18
CA SER A 302 -18.78 -13.01 -21.20
C SER A 302 -18.02 -12.23 -20.12
N PHE A 303 -17.36 -12.88 -19.19
CA PHE A 303 -16.52 -12.21 -18.20
C PHE A 303 -15.07 -12.66 -18.38
N VAL A 304 -14.22 -11.69 -18.65
CA VAL A 304 -12.80 -11.90 -18.86
C VAL A 304 -12.10 -11.91 -17.50
N SER A 305 -12.47 -12.74 -16.63
CA SER A 305 -11.90 -12.67 -15.32
C SER A 305 -11.55 -14.01 -14.85
N ASP A 306 -10.42 -14.46 -15.06
CA ASP A 306 -10.55 -15.83 -14.80
C ASP A 306 -9.45 -16.39 -13.96
N ASN A 307 -8.24 -16.28 -14.38
CA ASN A 307 -7.09 -16.78 -13.66
C ASN A 307 -6.12 -15.66 -13.35
N GLY A 308 -4.89 -15.99 -13.11
CA GLY A 308 -3.87 -14.98 -12.86
C GLY A 308 -3.43 -14.28 -14.15
N HIS A 309 -3.22 -12.97 -14.06
CA HIS A 309 -2.62 -12.18 -15.12
C HIS A 309 -1.36 -11.46 -14.59
N GLY A 310 -0.30 -11.45 -15.37
CA GLY A 310 0.92 -10.74 -15.00
C GLY A 310 0.67 -9.23 -14.91
N ILE A 311 0.25 -8.61 -16.00
CA ILE A 311 -0.21 -7.21 -16.05
C ILE A 311 -1.61 -7.21 -16.67
N GLY A 312 -2.61 -6.69 -15.95
CA GLY A 312 -3.96 -6.49 -16.45
C GLY A 312 -4.22 -5.02 -16.73
N ILE A 313 -4.67 -4.71 -17.96
CA ILE A 313 -5.10 -3.38 -18.35
C ILE A 313 -6.62 -3.43 -18.48
N ASN A 314 -7.30 -3.05 -17.39
CA ASN A 314 -8.74 -3.21 -17.27
C ASN A 314 -9.50 -1.97 -17.75
N SER A 315 -8.92 -0.78 -17.60
CA SER A 315 -9.49 0.48 -18.09
C SER A 315 -8.43 1.55 -18.31
N GLY A 316 -8.84 2.73 -18.79
CA GLY A 316 -7.95 3.87 -19.04
C GLY A 316 -7.18 3.75 -20.34
N GLY A 317 -6.08 4.49 -20.45
CA GLY A 317 -5.22 4.53 -21.64
C GLY A 317 -3.96 5.34 -21.43
N GLY A 318 -3.19 5.53 -22.52
CA GLY A 318 -1.93 6.26 -22.47
C GLY A 318 -0.82 5.51 -21.73
N TYR A 319 -0.93 4.19 -21.59
CA TYR A 319 0.06 3.40 -20.86
C TYR A 319 1.29 3.07 -21.70
N ASN A 320 2.43 3.18 -21.08
CA ASN A 320 3.72 2.80 -21.63
C ASN A 320 4.28 1.59 -20.87
N ILE A 321 4.25 0.40 -21.47
CA ILE A 321 4.59 -0.87 -20.83
C ILE A 321 5.74 -1.54 -21.59
N TRP A 322 6.94 -1.54 -21.01
CA TRP A 322 8.09 -2.09 -21.71
C TRP A 322 9.14 -2.73 -20.80
N ASN A 323 9.93 -3.64 -21.36
CA ASN A 323 11.05 -4.31 -20.70
C ASN A 323 10.66 -5.02 -19.40
N ASN A 324 9.40 -5.44 -19.23
CA ASN A 324 9.01 -6.27 -18.11
C ASN A 324 9.32 -7.73 -18.40
N SER A 325 9.68 -8.49 -17.37
CA SER A 325 9.85 -9.94 -17.44
C SER A 325 8.69 -10.59 -16.68
N ILE A 326 7.84 -11.33 -17.40
CA ILE A 326 6.62 -11.90 -16.85
C ILE A 326 6.64 -13.41 -17.07
N SER A 327 6.54 -14.20 -16.00
CA SER A 327 6.49 -15.64 -16.05
C SER A 327 5.18 -16.18 -15.46
N MET A 328 4.33 -16.69 -16.34
CA MET A 328 3.06 -17.36 -16.02
C MET A 328 3.20 -18.87 -16.24
N ALA A 329 4.26 -19.47 -15.67
CA ALA A 329 4.62 -20.87 -15.89
C ALA A 329 4.00 -21.83 -14.85
N GLN A 330 3.33 -21.34 -13.84
CA GLN A 330 2.64 -22.14 -12.82
C GLN A 330 1.27 -22.63 -13.30
N ASN A 331 0.80 -23.72 -12.73
CA ASN A 331 -0.55 -24.21 -12.97
C ASN A 331 -1.57 -23.23 -12.41
N GLN A 332 -2.66 -23.03 -13.13
CA GLN A 332 -3.85 -22.33 -12.65
C GLN A 332 -4.82 -23.35 -12.05
N ASP A 333 -5.66 -22.90 -11.11
CA ASP A 333 -6.55 -23.81 -10.39
C ASP A 333 -7.76 -24.29 -11.21
N ASN A 334 -8.08 -23.60 -12.31
CA ASN A 334 -9.15 -23.94 -13.26
C ASN A 334 -8.71 -23.74 -14.71
N GLY A 335 -9.44 -24.34 -15.65
CA GLY A 335 -9.21 -24.22 -17.10
C GLY A 335 -9.55 -22.86 -17.73
N ALA A 336 -9.63 -21.81 -16.94
CA ALA A 336 -9.93 -20.46 -17.41
C ALA A 336 -8.69 -19.75 -17.99
N ASN A 337 -8.86 -18.54 -18.51
CA ASN A 337 -7.80 -17.82 -19.21
C ASN A 337 -6.79 -17.18 -18.27
N SER A 338 -5.53 -17.31 -18.61
CA SER A 338 -4.44 -16.55 -17.97
C SER A 338 -3.55 -15.93 -19.03
N SER A 339 -2.87 -14.84 -18.69
CA SER A 339 -1.97 -14.18 -19.64
C SER A 339 -0.83 -13.44 -18.94
N CYS A 340 0.27 -13.26 -19.66
CA CYS A 340 1.34 -12.37 -19.21
C CYS A 340 0.88 -10.91 -19.21
N ILE A 341 0.20 -10.48 -20.29
CA ILE A 341 -0.42 -9.15 -20.40
C ILE A 341 -1.85 -9.35 -20.90
N PHE A 342 -2.80 -8.83 -20.18
CA PHE A 342 -4.22 -8.81 -20.49
C PHE A 342 -4.65 -7.38 -20.86
N VAL A 343 -5.46 -7.22 -21.90
CA VAL A 343 -6.03 -5.92 -22.31
C VAL A 343 -7.53 -6.08 -22.46
N SER A 344 -8.30 -5.40 -21.63
CA SER A 344 -9.77 -5.40 -21.69
C SER A 344 -10.28 -4.63 -22.90
N SER A 345 -11.47 -5.00 -23.40
CA SER A 345 -12.15 -4.29 -24.47
C SER A 345 -12.56 -2.85 -24.14
N GLY A 346 -12.61 -2.49 -22.86
CA GLY A 346 -12.91 -1.13 -22.39
C GLY A 346 -11.71 -0.19 -22.34
N VAL A 347 -10.54 -0.66 -22.76
CA VAL A 347 -9.30 0.13 -22.72
C VAL A 347 -9.29 1.17 -23.83
N GLY A 348 -8.91 2.40 -23.47
CA GLY A 348 -8.80 3.52 -24.41
C GLY A 348 -7.60 3.38 -25.38
N THR A 349 -7.28 4.46 -26.03
CA THR A 349 -6.18 4.54 -27.00
C THR A 349 -4.85 4.83 -26.32
N GLY A 350 -3.76 4.82 -27.10
CA GLY A 350 -2.43 5.26 -26.64
C GLY A 350 -1.66 4.21 -25.87
N LEU A 351 -1.92 2.92 -26.08
CA LEU A 351 -1.10 1.84 -25.52
C LEU A 351 0.21 1.70 -26.29
N ASN A 352 1.31 1.69 -25.54
CA ASN A 352 2.65 1.43 -26.08
C ASN A 352 3.24 0.22 -25.33
N ILE A 353 3.02 -0.98 -25.86
CA ILE A 353 3.48 -2.24 -25.28
C ILE A 353 4.62 -2.79 -26.14
N ARG A 354 5.84 -2.87 -25.59
CA ARG A 354 7.02 -3.30 -26.36
C ARG A 354 8.09 -3.95 -25.51
N ASN A 355 8.92 -4.77 -26.13
CA ASN A 355 10.13 -5.36 -25.53
C ASN A 355 9.90 -6.09 -24.19
N ASN A 356 8.69 -6.60 -23.93
CA ASN A 356 8.43 -7.41 -22.75
C ASN A 356 8.84 -8.86 -23.03
N ILE A 357 9.44 -9.50 -22.03
CA ILE A 357 9.71 -10.94 -22.04
C ILE A 357 8.54 -11.63 -21.36
N SER A 358 7.82 -12.46 -22.10
CA SER A 358 6.62 -13.13 -21.61
C SER A 358 6.77 -14.64 -21.79
N VAL A 359 6.70 -15.38 -20.68
CA VAL A 359 6.68 -16.83 -20.67
C VAL A 359 5.35 -17.29 -20.07
N ALA A 360 4.49 -17.88 -20.90
CA ALA A 360 3.26 -18.51 -20.45
C ALA A 360 3.35 -20.01 -20.74
N ARG A 361 3.18 -20.83 -19.71
CA ARG A 361 3.07 -22.28 -19.83
C ARG A 361 1.87 -22.73 -19.02
N ASN A 362 0.72 -22.79 -19.66
CA ASN A 362 -0.46 -23.35 -19.04
C ASN A 362 -0.41 -24.87 -19.20
N VAL A 363 -0.20 -25.60 -18.11
CA VAL A 363 -0.50 -27.02 -18.04
C VAL A 363 -1.89 -27.11 -17.42
N ILE A 364 -2.87 -27.54 -18.20
CA ILE A 364 -4.16 -27.95 -17.69
C ILE A 364 -3.93 -29.38 -17.21
N GLU A 365 -3.87 -29.60 -15.92
CA GLU A 365 -3.96 -30.96 -15.38
C GLU A 365 -5.43 -31.34 -15.43
N ASP A 366 -5.78 -32.17 -16.43
CA ASP A 366 -7.07 -32.88 -16.46
C ASP A 366 -7.03 -33.93 -15.37
N THR A 367 -7.53 -33.61 -14.19
CA THR A 367 -7.79 -34.58 -13.14
C THR A 367 -9.14 -35.22 -13.44
N ASN A 368 -9.15 -36.27 -14.32
CA ASN A 368 -10.25 -37.20 -14.41
C ASN A 368 -10.43 -37.95 -13.09
#